data_e018f7c6ecaddedf3357f6b5c03722c8
#
_entry.id   e018f7c6ecaddedf3357f6b5c03722c8
#
_cell.length_a   1.000
_cell.length_b   1.000
_cell.length_c   1.000
_cell.angle_alpha   90.00
_cell.angle_beta   90.00
_cell.angle_gamma   90.00
#
_symmetry.space_group_name_H-M   'P 1'
#
loop_
_entity.id
_entity.type
_entity.pdbx_description
1 polymer ?
#
loop_
_entity_poly.entity_id
_entity_poly.type
_entity_poly.pdbx_seq_one_letter_code
_entity_poly.pdbx_strand_id
1 'polypeptide(L)'
;MDTIVRSIRVVTPIALLFSGAAFAACSSGEKATTDSAAAKAGDTTAAASATPAMFASAGATDSMKTPESVRYDADLDAYFVSNINGNPSQRDGNGFIARVDAGNTSVSTIVVQGGKNGVTLNAPKGLAIVGDTLWVADIDVARAFNKRTGAPIATVDLKPMKATFLNDVAAGPDGAIYITDSGIFFDAKGAMTHPGHDQIFKIVGRKATVAIASDSVLKSPNGIAWDGANGRFVLAPFADNVVSTWKDGDSTVTPIGPGPGGYDGVEVLSDGRVLVTSWADSSVQVISNGAFRKVIGNVEGPADIGVDTKRNVVAVPRFNAGRVEYFTISR
;
A
#
# COMPACT_ATOMS: atom_id res chain seq x y z
N MET A 1 -27.34 -42.44 21.79
CA MET A 1 -28.48 -41.80 22.45
C MET A 1 -27.92 -40.62 23.17
N ASP A 2 -28.30 -39.53 22.75
CA ASP A 2 -28.32 -38.13 23.25
C ASP A 2 -27.75 -37.13 22.24
N THR A 3 -28.73 -36.57 21.56
CA THR A 3 -28.58 -35.54 20.56
C THR A 3 -28.49 -34.20 21.29
N ILE A 4 -27.32 -33.52 21.25
CA ILE A 4 -27.20 -32.14 21.73
C ILE A 4 -27.35 -31.21 20.55
N VAL A 5 -28.53 -30.59 20.46
CA VAL A 5 -28.81 -29.44 19.57
C VAL A 5 -28.24 -28.21 20.20
N ARG A 6 -27.22 -27.58 19.58
CA ARG A 6 -26.73 -26.22 19.94
C ARG A 6 -27.40 -25.20 19.05
N SER A 7 -28.17 -24.34 19.70
CA SER A 7 -28.80 -23.15 19.11
C SER A 7 -27.78 -22.16 18.59
N ILE A 8 -27.92 -21.82 17.31
CA ILE A 8 -27.21 -20.69 16.69
C ILE A 8 -27.99 -19.42 17.02
N ARG A 9 -27.36 -18.50 17.76
CA ARG A 9 -27.90 -17.14 17.95
C ARG A 9 -27.54 -16.29 16.74
N VAL A 10 -28.54 -15.87 16.02
CA VAL A 10 -28.45 -14.85 14.96
C VAL A 10 -28.24 -13.49 15.63
N VAL A 11 -27.15 -12.82 15.32
CA VAL A 11 -26.89 -11.44 15.74
C VAL A 11 -27.34 -10.53 14.59
N THR A 12 -28.39 -9.77 14.82
CA THR A 12 -28.91 -8.76 13.90
C THR A 12 -28.05 -7.49 13.97
N PRO A 13 -27.69 -6.83 12.86
CA PRO A 13 -26.98 -5.55 12.92
C PRO A 13 -27.94 -4.43 13.32
N ILE A 14 -27.54 -3.65 14.32
CA ILE A 14 -28.21 -2.43 14.77
C ILE A 14 -27.77 -1.29 13.84
N ALA A 15 -28.74 -0.76 13.08
CA ALA A 15 -28.55 0.48 12.34
C ALA A 15 -28.73 1.68 13.30
N LEU A 16 -27.68 2.47 13.51
CA LEU A 16 -27.76 3.75 14.22
C LEU A 16 -28.22 4.85 13.26
N LEU A 17 -29.46 5.31 13.47
CA LEU A 17 -29.98 6.54 12.89
C LEU A 17 -29.51 7.74 13.72
N PHE A 18 -28.75 8.64 13.13
CA PHE A 18 -28.47 9.96 13.71
C PHE A 18 -29.57 10.95 13.30
N SER A 19 -30.38 11.36 14.27
CA SER A 19 -31.32 12.45 14.13
C SER A 19 -30.61 13.78 14.39
N GLY A 20 -30.54 14.65 13.40
CA GLY A 20 -30.11 16.02 13.54
C GLY A 20 -31.15 16.89 14.21
N ALA A 21 -30.78 17.55 15.31
CA ALA A 21 -31.62 18.61 15.93
C ALA A 21 -31.09 19.97 15.48
N ALA A 22 -31.91 20.70 14.76
CA ALA A 22 -31.69 22.10 14.42
C ALA A 22 -32.11 22.97 15.59
N PHE A 23 -31.25 23.80 16.13
CA PHE A 23 -31.59 24.89 17.04
C PHE A 23 -31.67 26.19 16.27
N ALA A 24 -32.89 26.75 16.18
CA ALA A 24 -33.13 28.13 15.79
C ALA A 24 -33.10 29.00 17.05
N ALA A 25 -32.25 30.00 17.07
CA ALA A 25 -32.28 31.06 18.07
C ALA A 25 -32.61 32.39 17.37
N CYS A 26 -33.82 32.92 17.63
CA CYS A 26 -34.18 34.30 17.38
C CYS A 26 -33.66 35.16 18.53
N SER A 27 -33.06 36.30 18.22
CA SER A 27 -32.95 37.39 19.16
C SER A 27 -33.07 38.74 18.42
N SER A 28 -33.90 39.53 18.95
CA SER A 28 -34.44 40.84 18.58
C SER A 28 -33.41 41.96 18.69
N GLY A 29 -33.68 43.00 17.91
CA GLY A 29 -32.82 44.14 17.65
C GLY A 29 -32.67 45.17 18.77
N GLU A 30 -31.71 46.06 18.53
CA GLU A 30 -31.82 47.47 18.94
C GLU A 30 -31.00 48.34 18.02
N LYS A 31 -31.59 49.49 17.61
CA LYS A 31 -30.98 50.52 16.79
C LYS A 31 -30.20 51.47 17.68
N ALA A 32 -28.99 51.81 17.27
CA ALA A 32 -28.40 53.13 17.64
C ALA A 32 -27.69 53.70 16.43
N THR A 33 -28.11 54.86 16.02
CA THR A 33 -27.50 55.75 15.05
C THR A 33 -26.40 56.55 15.69
N THR A 34 -25.24 56.75 15.02
CA THR A 34 -24.57 58.06 14.86
C THR A 34 -23.40 57.95 13.89
N ASP A 35 -23.41 58.90 13.03
CA ASP A 35 -22.56 59.59 12.10
C ASP A 35 -21.03 59.38 12.09
N SER A 36 -20.51 59.40 10.84
CA SER A 36 -19.37 60.16 10.33
C SER A 36 -17.97 59.67 10.57
N ALA A 37 -17.32 59.16 9.57
CA ALA A 37 -16.15 59.76 8.89
C ALA A 37 -15.52 58.76 7.91
N ALA A 38 -15.49 59.13 6.63
CA ALA A 38 -14.77 58.40 5.58
C ALA A 38 -13.26 58.48 5.77
N ALA A 39 -12.63 57.30 5.92
CA ALA A 39 -11.23 57.10 5.62
C ALA A 39 -11.11 55.99 4.60
N LYS A 40 -10.70 56.33 3.36
CA LYS A 40 -10.29 55.37 2.34
C LYS A 40 -9.06 54.64 2.85
N ALA A 41 -9.24 53.40 3.34
CA ALA A 41 -8.16 52.43 3.48
C ALA A 41 -8.09 51.65 2.18
N GLY A 42 -6.94 51.72 1.52
CA GLY A 42 -6.66 50.97 0.31
C GLY A 42 -6.74 49.48 0.60
N ASP A 43 -7.56 48.79 -0.19
CA ASP A 43 -7.70 47.36 -0.19
C ASP A 43 -6.46 46.73 -0.83
N THR A 44 -5.41 46.52 -0.03
CA THR A 44 -4.33 45.59 -0.37
C THR A 44 -4.72 44.22 0.14
N THR A 45 -5.55 43.50 -0.61
CA THR A 45 -5.68 42.08 -0.50
C THR A 45 -4.32 41.48 -0.85
N ALA A 46 -3.45 41.34 0.16
CA ALA A 46 -2.32 40.45 0.07
C ALA A 46 -2.87 39.06 -0.21
N ALA A 47 -2.72 38.59 -1.46
CA ALA A 47 -2.95 37.21 -1.80
C ALA A 47 -2.11 36.40 -0.84
N ALA A 48 -2.78 35.69 0.10
CA ALA A 48 -2.12 34.74 0.96
C ALA A 48 -1.45 33.71 0.03
N SER A 49 -0.11 33.76 -0.02
CA SER A 49 0.68 32.76 -0.72
C SER A 49 0.34 31.42 -0.08
N ALA A 50 -0.54 30.64 -0.72
CA ALA A 50 -0.86 29.31 -0.28
C ALA A 50 0.44 28.52 -0.29
N THR A 51 0.88 28.06 0.88
CA THR A 51 2.01 27.13 0.99
C THR A 51 1.71 25.97 0.03
N PRO A 52 2.60 25.63 -0.92
CA PRO A 52 2.35 24.54 -1.84
C PRO A 52 1.97 23.29 -1.06
N ALA A 53 0.92 22.59 -1.50
CA ALA A 53 0.55 21.34 -0.87
C ALA A 53 1.75 20.39 -0.95
N MET A 54 2.14 19.78 0.17
CA MET A 54 3.31 18.90 0.25
C MET A 54 3.19 17.71 -0.71
N PHE A 55 1.98 17.36 -1.11
CA PHE A 55 1.64 16.31 -2.08
C PHE A 55 0.58 16.87 -3.03
N ALA A 56 0.97 17.16 -4.25
CA ALA A 56 0.07 17.68 -5.29
C ALA A 56 -0.14 16.60 -6.37
N SER A 57 -1.36 16.49 -6.90
CA SER A 57 -1.65 15.56 -8.00
C SER A 57 -0.77 15.83 -9.21
N ALA A 58 -0.15 14.77 -9.75
CA ALA A 58 0.77 14.81 -10.90
C ALA A 58 0.28 13.93 -12.06
N GLY A 59 -0.92 13.37 -11.97
CA GLY A 59 -1.52 12.56 -13.03
C GLY A 59 -2.08 11.22 -12.55
N ALA A 60 -2.49 10.39 -13.50
CA ALA A 60 -2.97 9.04 -13.24
C ALA A 60 -2.77 8.12 -14.45
N THR A 61 -2.71 6.82 -14.18
CA THR A 61 -2.83 5.73 -15.17
C THR A 61 -4.13 4.99 -14.91
N ASP A 62 -5.02 5.01 -15.88
CA ASP A 62 -6.30 4.32 -15.83
C ASP A 62 -6.23 2.90 -16.44
N SER A 63 -7.35 2.18 -16.38
CA SER A 63 -7.51 0.84 -16.98
C SER A 63 -6.67 -0.27 -16.36
N MET A 64 -6.21 -0.09 -15.13
CA MET A 64 -5.64 -1.14 -14.30
C MET A 64 -6.75 -2.09 -13.80
N LYS A 65 -6.37 -3.29 -13.38
CA LYS A 65 -7.31 -4.32 -12.90
C LYS A 65 -6.90 -4.78 -11.51
N THR A 66 -7.50 -4.18 -10.49
CA THR A 66 -7.11 -4.45 -9.11
C THR A 66 -5.59 -4.26 -8.95
N PRO A 67 -5.07 -3.02 -9.22
CA PRO A 67 -3.65 -2.74 -9.10
C PRO A 67 -3.26 -2.82 -7.62
N GLU A 68 -2.19 -3.54 -7.34
CA GLU A 68 -1.82 -3.81 -5.96
C GLU A 68 -0.47 -3.23 -5.57
N SER A 69 0.54 -3.30 -6.44
CA SER A 69 1.86 -2.71 -6.17
C SER A 69 2.36 -1.90 -7.35
N VAL A 70 3.14 -0.86 -7.05
CA VAL A 70 3.86 -0.08 -8.05
C VAL A 70 5.32 0.10 -7.63
N ARG A 71 6.25 -0.12 -8.56
CA ARG A 71 7.69 0.14 -8.33
C ARG A 71 8.26 0.95 -9.48
N TYR A 72 9.02 2.00 -9.14
CA TYR A 72 9.74 2.79 -10.12
C TYR A 72 11.09 2.15 -10.46
N ASP A 73 11.39 2.06 -11.73
CA ASP A 73 12.69 1.64 -12.27
C ASP A 73 13.40 2.83 -12.90
N ALA A 74 14.48 3.26 -12.27
CA ALA A 74 15.26 4.43 -12.73
C ALA A 74 16.03 4.16 -14.03
N ASP A 75 16.36 2.90 -14.32
CA ASP A 75 17.11 2.49 -15.52
C ASP A 75 16.21 2.51 -16.78
N LEU A 76 14.95 2.12 -16.64
CA LEU A 76 13.97 2.17 -17.71
C LEU A 76 13.15 3.47 -17.71
N ASP A 77 13.28 4.28 -16.70
CA ASP A 77 12.46 5.46 -16.45
C ASP A 77 10.95 5.12 -16.55
N ALA A 78 10.54 4.08 -15.84
CA ALA A 78 9.21 3.51 -15.94
C ALA A 78 8.73 2.99 -14.57
N TYR A 79 7.42 2.89 -14.41
CA TYR A 79 6.80 2.17 -13.29
C TYR A 79 6.37 0.77 -13.73
N PHE A 80 6.56 -0.21 -12.86
CA PHE A 80 5.91 -1.52 -12.98
C PHE A 80 4.74 -1.57 -12.03
N VAL A 81 3.58 -2.03 -12.51
CA VAL A 81 2.34 -2.11 -11.74
C VAL A 81 1.84 -3.55 -11.80
N SER A 82 1.76 -4.21 -10.65
CA SER A 82 1.11 -5.51 -10.54
C SER A 82 -0.41 -5.36 -10.56
N ASN A 83 -1.08 -6.27 -11.23
CA ASN A 83 -2.53 -6.29 -11.37
C ASN A 83 -3.05 -7.69 -11.04
N ILE A 84 -3.77 -7.81 -9.93
CA ILE A 84 -4.39 -9.06 -9.50
C ILE A 84 -5.42 -9.53 -10.52
N ASN A 85 -6.21 -8.59 -11.07
CA ASN A 85 -7.27 -8.85 -12.06
C ASN A 85 -8.38 -9.78 -11.55
N GLY A 86 -8.72 -9.68 -10.27
CA GLY A 86 -9.75 -10.51 -9.64
C GLY A 86 -9.57 -10.71 -8.15
N ASN A 87 -9.82 -11.92 -7.68
CA ASN A 87 -9.69 -12.25 -6.26
C ASN A 87 -8.22 -12.49 -5.88
N PRO A 88 -7.71 -11.86 -4.78
CA PRO A 88 -6.30 -11.94 -4.39
C PRO A 88 -5.78 -13.33 -4.01
N SER A 89 -6.67 -14.30 -3.75
CA SER A 89 -6.32 -15.69 -3.41
C SER A 89 -6.64 -16.69 -4.52
N GLN A 90 -7.18 -16.24 -5.66
CA GLN A 90 -7.60 -17.13 -6.74
C GLN A 90 -6.45 -17.48 -7.69
N ARG A 91 -6.36 -18.77 -8.03
CA ARG A 91 -5.35 -19.27 -8.98
C ARG A 91 -5.98 -19.44 -10.37
N ASP A 92 -6.27 -18.31 -11.02
CA ASP A 92 -6.96 -18.28 -12.32
C ASP A 92 -6.05 -17.97 -13.50
N GLY A 93 -4.76 -17.68 -13.22
CA GLY A 93 -3.76 -17.46 -14.26
C GLY A 93 -3.96 -16.19 -15.09
N ASN A 94 -4.72 -15.21 -14.58
CA ASN A 94 -5.11 -14.02 -15.34
C ASN A 94 -4.39 -12.74 -14.89
N GLY A 95 -3.58 -12.79 -13.84
CA GLY A 95 -2.80 -11.66 -13.34
C GLY A 95 -1.81 -11.14 -14.39
N PHE A 96 -1.45 -9.88 -14.27
CA PHE A 96 -0.49 -9.26 -15.19
C PHE A 96 0.34 -8.16 -14.54
N ILE A 97 1.45 -7.79 -15.19
CA ILE A 97 2.26 -6.63 -14.81
C ILE A 97 2.25 -5.65 -15.97
N ALA A 98 1.83 -4.43 -15.72
CA ALA A 98 1.93 -3.32 -16.64
C ALA A 98 3.22 -2.54 -16.43
N ARG A 99 3.81 -2.03 -17.51
CA ARG A 99 4.86 -1.02 -17.47
C ARG A 99 4.27 0.31 -17.93
N VAL A 100 4.42 1.33 -17.11
CA VAL A 100 3.93 2.70 -17.35
C VAL A 100 5.12 3.60 -17.61
N ASP A 101 5.06 4.43 -18.65
CA ASP A 101 6.08 5.44 -18.94
C ASP A 101 6.06 6.53 -17.84
N ALA A 102 7.18 6.76 -17.17
CA ALA A 102 7.24 7.74 -16.08
C ALA A 102 7.25 9.20 -16.58
N GLY A 103 7.61 9.43 -17.84
CA GLY A 103 7.49 10.73 -18.49
C GLY A 103 6.08 11.03 -19.01
N ASN A 104 5.28 9.98 -19.24
CA ASN A 104 3.88 10.09 -19.69
C ASN A 104 3.02 8.98 -19.07
N THR A 105 2.52 9.22 -17.88
CA THR A 105 1.76 8.23 -17.09
C THR A 105 0.42 7.79 -17.71
N SER A 106 0.00 8.38 -18.83
CA SER A 106 -1.14 7.89 -19.61
C SER A 106 -0.79 6.74 -20.57
N VAL A 107 0.51 6.43 -20.74
CA VAL A 107 0.99 5.35 -21.62
C VAL A 107 1.42 4.14 -20.80
N SER A 108 0.76 3.02 -21.02
CA SER A 108 1.09 1.76 -20.36
C SER A 108 1.07 0.58 -21.36
N THR A 109 1.89 -0.44 -21.07
CA THR A 109 1.94 -1.70 -21.83
C THR A 109 2.00 -2.89 -20.89
N ILE A 110 1.32 -3.98 -21.20
CA ILE A 110 1.44 -5.23 -20.44
C ILE A 110 2.76 -5.91 -20.82
N VAL A 111 3.64 -6.13 -19.85
CA VAL A 111 4.97 -6.75 -20.06
C VAL A 111 5.03 -8.20 -19.59
N VAL A 112 4.22 -8.57 -18.59
CA VAL A 112 4.06 -9.94 -18.11
C VAL A 112 2.57 -10.23 -18.03
N GLN A 113 2.12 -11.36 -18.60
CA GLN A 113 0.71 -11.75 -18.55
C GLN A 113 0.57 -13.23 -18.27
N GLY A 114 -0.18 -13.57 -17.22
CA GLY A 114 -0.57 -14.93 -16.93
C GLY A 114 -1.33 -15.58 -18.08
N GLY A 115 -1.12 -16.88 -18.27
CA GLY A 115 -1.73 -17.65 -19.36
C GLY A 115 -1.15 -17.38 -20.75
N LYS A 116 -0.16 -16.50 -20.90
CA LYS A 116 0.51 -16.24 -22.18
C LYS A 116 1.98 -16.64 -22.14
N ASN A 117 2.51 -17.09 -23.25
CA ASN A 117 3.94 -17.43 -23.44
C ASN A 117 4.51 -18.36 -22.33
N GLY A 118 3.70 -19.27 -21.79
CA GLY A 118 4.11 -20.18 -20.72
C GLY A 118 4.21 -19.53 -19.34
N VAL A 119 3.81 -18.27 -19.18
CA VAL A 119 3.80 -17.56 -17.89
C VAL A 119 2.64 -18.05 -17.04
N THR A 120 2.93 -18.46 -15.80
CA THR A 120 1.93 -18.59 -14.73
C THR A 120 2.02 -17.35 -13.85
N LEU A 121 0.92 -16.62 -13.72
CA LEU A 121 0.80 -15.46 -12.83
C LEU A 121 -0.67 -15.34 -12.44
N ASN A 122 -0.97 -15.54 -11.17
CA ASN A 122 -2.35 -15.62 -10.68
C ASN A 122 -2.83 -14.28 -10.12
N ALA A 123 -2.33 -13.92 -8.95
CA ALA A 123 -2.70 -12.72 -8.22
C ALA A 123 -1.43 -11.97 -7.76
N PRO A 124 -0.68 -11.37 -8.73
CA PRO A 124 0.56 -10.68 -8.40
C PRO A 124 0.31 -9.48 -7.49
N LYS A 125 1.13 -9.39 -6.44
CA LYS A 125 1.09 -8.33 -5.44
C LYS A 125 2.41 -7.56 -5.45
N GLY A 126 3.07 -7.48 -4.29
CA GLY A 126 4.30 -6.75 -4.12
C GLY A 126 5.37 -7.02 -5.16
N LEU A 127 6.13 -6.00 -5.47
CA LEU A 127 7.18 -5.98 -6.48
C LEU A 127 8.50 -5.50 -5.89
N ALA A 128 9.63 -6.10 -6.32
CA ALA A 128 10.95 -5.53 -6.10
C ALA A 128 11.83 -5.69 -7.35
N ILE A 129 12.73 -4.75 -7.56
CA ILE A 129 13.65 -4.74 -8.71
C ILE A 129 15.09 -4.88 -8.21
N VAL A 130 15.79 -5.92 -8.71
CA VAL A 130 17.22 -6.13 -8.43
C VAL A 130 17.92 -6.34 -9.77
N GLY A 131 18.72 -5.38 -10.18
CA GLY A 131 19.35 -5.36 -11.52
C GLY A 131 18.31 -5.45 -12.64
N ASP A 132 18.41 -6.45 -13.50
CA ASP A 132 17.43 -6.70 -14.57
C ASP A 132 16.27 -7.63 -14.15
N THR A 133 16.19 -8.00 -12.87
CA THR A 133 15.18 -8.92 -12.35
C THR A 133 14.07 -8.17 -11.63
N LEU A 134 12.82 -8.43 -12.05
CA LEU A 134 11.59 -8.02 -11.37
C LEU A 134 11.07 -9.22 -10.58
N TRP A 135 11.13 -9.12 -9.25
CA TRP A 135 10.56 -10.08 -8.32
C TRP A 135 9.10 -9.74 -8.01
N VAL A 136 8.28 -10.76 -7.85
CA VAL A 136 6.82 -10.65 -7.71
C VAL A 136 6.32 -11.66 -6.69
N ALA A 137 5.53 -11.23 -5.73
CA ALA A 137 4.75 -12.10 -4.85
C ALA A 137 3.49 -12.58 -5.59
N ASP A 138 3.26 -13.91 -5.69
CA ASP A 138 2.09 -14.50 -6.34
C ASP A 138 1.51 -15.62 -5.46
N ILE A 139 0.60 -15.27 -4.57
CA ILE A 139 -0.10 -16.13 -3.61
C ILE A 139 0.87 -16.84 -2.65
N ASP A 140 1.49 -17.93 -3.04
CA ASP A 140 2.43 -18.73 -2.25
C ASP A 140 3.74 -19.03 -3.01
N VAL A 141 3.96 -18.32 -4.10
CA VAL A 141 5.12 -18.45 -4.98
C VAL A 141 5.76 -17.11 -5.23
N ALA A 142 7.07 -16.99 -5.03
CA ALA A 142 7.82 -15.84 -5.53
C ALA A 142 8.25 -16.11 -6.97
N ARG A 143 7.94 -15.16 -7.86
CA ARG A 143 8.31 -15.24 -9.28
C ARG A 143 9.31 -14.16 -9.64
N ALA A 144 10.18 -14.47 -10.58
CA ALA A 144 11.15 -13.53 -11.10
C ALA A 144 11.06 -13.46 -12.62
N PHE A 145 11.03 -12.26 -13.15
CA PHE A 145 10.95 -11.96 -14.58
C PHE A 145 12.09 -11.02 -14.98
N ASN A 146 12.49 -11.09 -16.24
CA ASN A 146 13.33 -10.05 -16.81
C ASN A 146 12.50 -8.78 -17.00
N LYS A 147 12.88 -7.68 -16.36
CA LYS A 147 12.11 -6.43 -16.35
C LYS A 147 11.96 -5.79 -17.74
N ARG A 148 12.88 -6.07 -18.69
CA ARG A 148 12.85 -5.50 -20.05
C ARG A 148 11.95 -6.29 -20.97
N THR A 149 12.00 -7.63 -20.88
CA THR A 149 11.34 -8.54 -21.83
C THR A 149 10.10 -9.22 -21.29
N GLY A 150 9.91 -9.23 -19.96
CA GLY A 150 8.87 -10.02 -19.27
C GLY A 150 9.14 -11.53 -19.25
N ALA A 151 10.30 -11.99 -19.74
CA ALA A 151 10.63 -13.41 -19.79
C ALA A 151 10.81 -13.97 -18.36
N PRO A 152 10.26 -15.18 -18.06
CA PRO A 152 10.47 -15.83 -16.76
C PRO A 152 11.94 -16.14 -16.51
N ILE A 153 12.43 -15.85 -15.28
CA ILE A 153 13.80 -16.14 -14.84
C ILE A 153 13.80 -17.25 -13.80
N ALA A 154 12.93 -17.15 -12.80
CA ALA A 154 12.88 -18.09 -11.68
C ALA A 154 11.47 -18.18 -11.08
N THR A 155 11.24 -19.30 -10.40
CA THR A 155 10.09 -19.54 -9.55
C THR A 155 10.60 -20.16 -8.26
N VAL A 156 10.22 -19.60 -7.11
CA VAL A 156 10.54 -20.12 -5.79
C VAL A 156 9.23 -20.46 -5.09
N ASP A 157 8.95 -21.75 -4.95
CA ASP A 157 7.74 -22.25 -4.28
C ASP A 157 7.92 -22.17 -2.77
N LEU A 158 7.09 -21.36 -2.11
CA LEU A 158 7.08 -21.16 -0.66
C LEU A 158 5.96 -21.95 0.04
N LYS A 159 5.11 -22.65 -0.72
CA LYS A 159 4.06 -23.51 -0.18
C LYS A 159 4.58 -24.60 0.76
N PRO A 160 5.73 -25.27 0.51
CA PRO A 160 6.30 -26.22 1.47
C PRO A 160 6.65 -25.60 2.83
N MET A 161 6.86 -24.27 2.87
CA MET A 161 7.09 -23.49 4.09
C MET A 161 5.80 -22.85 4.62
N LYS A 162 4.63 -23.34 4.17
CA LYS A 162 3.28 -22.93 4.58
C LYS A 162 2.94 -21.48 4.21
N ALA A 163 3.53 -20.93 3.16
CA ALA A 163 3.07 -19.66 2.61
C ALA A 163 1.62 -19.73 2.17
N THR A 164 0.84 -18.69 2.48
CA THR A 164 -0.60 -18.59 2.18
C THR A 164 -0.94 -17.38 1.34
N PHE A 165 -0.39 -16.24 1.70
CA PHE A 165 -0.71 -14.96 1.07
C PHE A 165 0.53 -14.07 1.06
N LEU A 166 1.45 -14.40 0.16
CA LEU A 166 2.60 -13.53 -0.07
C LEU A 166 2.08 -12.16 -0.50
N ASN A 167 2.55 -11.13 0.18
CA ASN A 167 2.03 -9.78 0.00
C ASN A 167 3.07 -8.86 -0.61
N ASP A 168 3.93 -8.21 0.16
CA ASP A 168 4.90 -7.27 -0.38
C ASP A 168 6.31 -7.86 -0.48
N VAL A 169 7.14 -7.22 -1.32
CA VAL A 169 8.52 -7.65 -1.63
C VAL A 169 9.48 -6.48 -1.50
N ALA A 170 10.52 -6.65 -0.68
CA ALA A 170 11.63 -5.71 -0.59
C ALA A 170 12.96 -6.34 -1.01
N ALA A 171 13.77 -5.56 -1.69
CA ALA A 171 15.19 -5.88 -1.87
C ALA A 171 15.98 -5.41 -0.63
N GLY A 172 16.63 -6.35 0.04
CA GLY A 172 17.51 -6.06 1.15
C GLY A 172 18.95 -5.80 0.69
N PRO A 173 19.89 -5.67 1.63
CA PRO A 173 21.30 -5.58 1.32
C PRO A 173 21.75 -6.85 0.57
N ASP A 174 22.78 -6.73 -0.24
CA ASP A 174 23.37 -7.83 -1.02
C ASP A 174 22.42 -8.51 -2.03
N GLY A 175 21.29 -7.85 -2.37
CA GLY A 175 20.32 -8.38 -3.34
C GLY A 175 19.47 -9.54 -2.82
N ALA A 176 19.47 -9.81 -1.52
CA ALA A 176 18.50 -10.71 -0.92
C ALA A 176 17.09 -10.14 -1.03
N ILE A 177 16.12 -11.02 -1.28
CA ILE A 177 14.70 -10.65 -1.40
C ILE A 177 14.00 -11.05 -0.11
N TYR A 178 13.22 -10.12 0.45
CA TYR A 178 12.37 -10.34 1.60
C TYR A 178 10.92 -10.21 1.17
N ILE A 179 10.08 -11.17 1.60
CA ILE A 179 8.68 -11.24 1.20
C ILE A 179 7.83 -11.45 2.44
N THR A 180 6.85 -10.60 2.64
CA THR A 180 5.85 -10.75 3.69
C THR A 180 4.80 -11.79 3.30
N ASP A 181 4.34 -12.58 4.26
CA ASP A 181 3.18 -13.46 4.15
C ASP A 181 2.19 -13.06 5.24
N SER A 182 1.06 -12.52 4.83
CA SER A 182 0.03 -12.00 5.75
C SER A 182 -0.84 -13.09 6.37
N GLY A 183 -0.66 -14.37 6.03
CA GLY A 183 -1.43 -15.49 6.57
C GLY A 183 -2.92 -15.49 6.20
N ILE A 184 -3.40 -14.56 5.40
CA ILE A 184 -4.82 -14.36 5.07
C ILE A 184 -5.26 -15.17 3.86
N PHE A 185 -6.56 -15.25 3.67
CA PHE A 185 -7.21 -15.90 2.53
C PHE A 185 -8.54 -15.22 2.24
N PHE A 186 -8.82 -14.97 0.95
CA PHE A 186 -10.10 -14.49 0.48
C PHE A 186 -10.86 -15.61 -0.21
N ASP A 187 -12.07 -15.91 0.27
CA ASP A 187 -12.95 -16.88 -0.37
C ASP A 187 -13.52 -16.34 -1.70
N ALA A 188 -14.30 -17.17 -2.40
CA ALA A 188 -14.91 -16.80 -3.68
C ALA A 188 -15.95 -15.64 -3.56
N LYS A 189 -16.40 -15.31 -2.37
CA LYS A 189 -17.31 -14.19 -2.08
C LYS A 189 -16.57 -12.93 -1.61
N GLY A 190 -15.23 -13.00 -1.49
CA GLY A 190 -14.39 -11.92 -1.00
C GLY A 190 -14.33 -11.81 0.52
N ALA A 191 -14.83 -12.79 1.26
CA ALA A 191 -14.70 -12.79 2.71
C ALA A 191 -13.26 -13.17 3.10
N MET A 192 -12.65 -12.33 3.95
CA MET A 192 -11.29 -12.52 4.42
C MET A 192 -11.27 -13.37 5.70
N THR A 193 -10.35 -14.33 5.74
CA THR A 193 -10.01 -15.14 6.91
C THR A 193 -8.51 -15.18 7.09
N HIS A 194 -8.04 -15.67 8.25
CA HIS A 194 -6.61 -15.81 8.56
C HIS A 194 -6.29 -17.28 8.90
N PRO A 195 -6.20 -18.15 7.90
CA PRO A 195 -5.94 -19.58 8.12
C PRO A 195 -4.45 -19.94 8.20
N GLY A 196 -3.57 -19.04 7.75
CA GLY A 196 -2.12 -19.22 7.67
C GLY A 196 -1.37 -18.68 8.87
N HIS A 197 -0.10 -18.41 8.66
CA HIS A 197 0.81 -17.80 9.65
C HIS A 197 1.42 -16.53 9.08
N ASP A 198 1.63 -15.56 9.95
CA ASP A 198 2.37 -14.35 9.63
C ASP A 198 3.87 -14.66 9.56
N GLN A 199 4.48 -14.39 8.42
CA GLN A 199 5.88 -14.72 8.17
C GLN A 199 6.56 -13.65 7.32
N ILE A 200 7.89 -13.61 7.40
CA ILE A 200 8.75 -12.96 6.41
C ILE A 200 9.71 -14.02 5.88
N PHE A 201 9.69 -14.23 4.58
CA PHE A 201 10.63 -15.09 3.89
C PHE A 201 11.83 -14.29 3.40
N LYS A 202 13.02 -14.93 3.44
CA LYS A 202 14.24 -14.41 2.83
C LYS A 202 14.66 -15.33 1.69
N ILE A 203 14.91 -14.78 0.52
CA ILE A 203 15.40 -15.52 -0.65
C ILE A 203 16.78 -14.98 -1.03
N VAL A 204 17.76 -15.88 -1.07
CA VAL A 204 19.12 -15.61 -1.57
C VAL A 204 19.35 -16.49 -2.79
N GLY A 205 19.54 -15.89 -3.94
CA GLY A 205 19.52 -16.62 -5.21
C GLY A 205 18.16 -17.26 -5.48
N ARG A 206 18.04 -18.58 -5.27
CA ARG A 206 16.76 -19.33 -5.40
C ARG A 206 16.41 -20.11 -4.14
N LYS A 207 17.18 -19.94 -3.07
CA LYS A 207 16.98 -20.62 -1.80
C LYS A 207 16.20 -19.71 -0.86
N ALA A 208 15.02 -20.18 -0.45
CA ALA A 208 14.20 -19.52 0.55
C ALA A 208 14.45 -20.05 1.96
N THR A 209 14.29 -19.19 2.94
CA THR A 209 14.24 -19.50 4.37
C THR A 209 13.19 -18.63 5.03
N VAL A 210 12.64 -19.08 6.16
CA VAL A 210 11.82 -18.23 7.03
C VAL A 210 12.76 -17.34 7.82
N ALA A 211 12.65 -16.03 7.66
CA ALA A 211 13.45 -15.06 8.41
C ALA A 211 12.84 -14.78 9.80
N ILE A 212 11.52 -14.66 9.85
CA ILE A 212 10.73 -14.58 11.09
C ILE A 212 9.34 -15.14 10.84
N ALA A 213 8.76 -15.83 11.84
CA ALA A 213 7.37 -16.28 11.82
C ALA A 213 6.76 -16.05 13.20
N SER A 214 5.74 -15.18 13.28
CA SER A 214 5.04 -14.89 14.54
C SER A 214 3.79 -14.04 14.29
N ASP A 215 2.61 -14.62 14.43
CA ASP A 215 1.33 -13.91 14.29
C ASP A 215 1.19 -12.78 15.33
N SER A 216 1.70 -12.97 16.54
CA SER A 216 1.62 -11.98 17.61
C SER A 216 2.57 -10.79 17.43
N VAL A 217 3.63 -10.94 16.65
CA VAL A 217 4.65 -9.91 16.39
C VAL A 217 4.38 -9.20 15.06
N LEU A 218 4.04 -9.93 14.00
CA LEU A 218 3.94 -9.41 12.64
C LEU A 218 2.56 -8.84 12.29
N LYS A 219 1.47 -9.36 12.88
CA LYS A 219 0.11 -8.81 12.75
C LYS A 219 -0.39 -8.66 11.32
N SER A 220 -0.36 -9.74 10.56
CA SER A 220 -0.63 -9.77 9.11
C SER A 220 0.27 -8.78 8.37
N PRO A 221 1.58 -9.06 8.28
CA PRO A 221 2.55 -8.14 7.69
C PRO A 221 2.18 -7.94 6.21
N ASN A 222 1.98 -6.69 5.82
CA ASN A 222 1.70 -6.30 4.45
C ASN A 222 2.94 -5.60 3.88
N GLY A 223 3.03 -4.29 3.91
CA GLY A 223 4.16 -3.56 3.36
C GLY A 223 5.49 -3.82 4.06
N ILE A 224 6.56 -3.90 3.28
CA ILE A 224 7.94 -4.02 3.75
C ILE A 224 8.87 -3.14 2.90
N ALA A 225 9.64 -2.25 3.54
CA ALA A 225 10.61 -1.39 2.86
C ALA A 225 11.98 -1.42 3.54
N TRP A 226 13.06 -1.40 2.75
CA TRP A 226 14.41 -1.34 3.27
C TRP A 226 14.80 0.10 3.66
N ASP A 227 15.11 0.31 4.93
CA ASP A 227 15.71 1.54 5.47
C ASP A 227 17.24 1.38 5.47
N GLY A 228 17.86 1.68 4.33
CA GLY A 228 19.28 1.50 4.12
C GLY A 228 20.15 2.41 5.02
N ALA A 229 19.64 3.57 5.42
CA ALA A 229 20.34 4.49 6.32
C ALA A 229 20.50 3.90 7.74
N ASN A 230 19.55 3.08 8.17
CA ASN A 230 19.51 2.49 9.51
C ASN A 230 19.77 0.97 9.51
N GLY A 231 19.95 0.33 8.34
CA GLY A 231 20.23 -1.10 8.22
C GLY A 231 19.13 -1.98 8.77
N ARG A 232 17.87 -1.66 8.44
CA ARG A 232 16.66 -2.34 8.94
C ARG A 232 15.52 -2.25 7.93
N PHE A 233 14.49 -3.04 8.13
CA PHE A 233 13.23 -2.92 7.39
C PHE A 233 12.21 -2.10 8.19
N VAL A 234 11.34 -1.40 7.47
CA VAL A 234 10.08 -0.85 8.00
C VAL A 234 8.96 -1.78 7.60
N LEU A 235 8.10 -2.13 8.54
CA LEU A 235 6.98 -3.04 8.38
C LEU A 235 5.65 -2.31 8.61
N ALA A 236 4.72 -2.48 7.70
CA ALA A 236 3.38 -1.94 7.75
C ALA A 236 2.36 -3.10 7.87
N PRO A 237 1.87 -3.43 9.09
CA PRO A 237 0.95 -4.54 9.30
C PRO A 237 -0.49 -4.15 8.95
N PHE A 238 -1.25 -5.07 8.33
CA PHE A 238 -2.65 -4.83 8.00
C PHE A 238 -3.57 -4.95 9.23
N ALA A 239 -3.26 -5.88 10.15
CA ALA A 239 -4.09 -6.15 11.34
C ALA A 239 -3.67 -5.37 12.60
N ASP A 240 -2.85 -4.32 12.46
CA ASP A 240 -2.44 -3.46 13.57
C ASP A 240 -2.44 -1.99 13.14
N ASN A 241 -2.36 -1.09 14.12
CA ASN A 241 -2.21 0.34 13.89
C ASN A 241 -0.80 0.87 14.21
N VAL A 242 0.16 -0.02 14.42
CA VAL A 242 1.56 0.32 14.74
C VAL A 242 2.49 -0.06 13.61
N VAL A 243 3.09 0.93 12.96
CA VAL A 243 4.21 0.72 12.04
C VAL A 243 5.46 0.44 12.86
N SER A 244 6.25 -0.55 12.46
CA SER A 244 7.40 -1.03 13.21
C SER A 244 8.64 -1.14 12.34
N THR A 245 9.80 -1.32 12.95
CA THR A 245 11.04 -1.69 12.28
C THR A 245 11.50 -3.08 12.69
N TRP A 246 12.21 -3.76 11.78
CA TRP A 246 12.75 -5.09 11.99
C TRP A 246 14.13 -5.23 11.35
N LYS A 247 15.02 -5.96 12.00
CA LYS A 247 16.31 -6.37 11.42
C LYS A 247 16.30 -7.88 11.16
N ASP A 248 16.87 -8.28 10.05
CA ASP A 248 17.05 -9.70 9.76
C ASP A 248 17.85 -10.40 10.87
N GLY A 249 17.28 -11.48 11.39
CA GLY A 249 17.80 -12.22 12.55
C GLY A 249 17.14 -11.86 13.90
N ASP A 250 16.39 -10.76 13.99
CA ASP A 250 15.63 -10.43 15.20
C ASP A 250 14.33 -11.25 15.26
N SER A 251 13.96 -11.69 16.47
CA SER A 251 12.70 -12.38 16.75
C SER A 251 11.56 -11.44 17.13
N THR A 252 11.81 -10.14 17.19
CA THR A 252 10.87 -9.09 17.61
C THR A 252 10.97 -7.88 16.67
N VAL A 253 9.96 -7.01 16.72
CA VAL A 253 9.93 -5.74 16.00
C VAL A 253 10.05 -4.57 16.99
N THR A 254 10.53 -3.42 16.50
CA THR A 254 10.58 -2.19 17.30
C THR A 254 9.53 -1.21 16.78
N PRO A 255 8.54 -0.81 17.60
CA PRO A 255 7.51 0.14 17.21
C PRO A 255 8.10 1.50 16.79
N ILE A 256 7.59 2.10 15.72
CA ILE A 256 7.81 3.51 15.36
C ILE A 256 6.74 4.37 16.04
N GLY A 257 5.47 3.97 15.95
CA GLY A 257 4.36 4.65 16.57
C GLY A 257 3.01 4.20 16.01
N PRO A 258 1.92 4.54 16.70
CA PRO A 258 0.57 4.24 16.26
C PRO A 258 0.05 5.30 15.26
N GLY A 259 -0.76 4.84 14.32
CA GLY A 259 -1.48 5.67 13.37
C GLY A 259 -2.88 5.11 13.10
N PRO A 260 -3.48 5.34 11.91
CA PRO A 260 -4.85 4.92 11.63
C PRO A 260 -5.05 3.39 11.53
N GLY A 261 -4.01 2.63 11.17
CA GLY A 261 -4.10 1.17 10.98
C GLY A 261 -4.53 0.73 9.58
N GLY A 262 -4.72 -0.59 9.40
CA GLY A 262 -5.06 -1.15 8.10
C GLY A 262 -4.03 -0.79 7.03
N TYR A 263 -2.75 -0.94 7.37
CA TYR A 263 -1.67 -0.51 6.49
C TYR A 263 -1.47 -1.49 5.34
N ASP A 264 -1.07 -0.94 4.20
CA ASP A 264 -0.76 -1.71 2.99
C ASP A 264 0.68 -1.44 2.55
N GLY A 265 0.92 -0.46 1.70
CA GLY A 265 2.24 -0.13 1.22
C GLY A 265 3.06 0.74 2.17
N VAL A 266 4.38 0.61 2.11
CA VAL A 266 5.32 1.43 2.85
C VAL A 266 6.55 1.75 2.00
N GLU A 267 7.04 2.99 2.09
CA GLU A 267 8.27 3.44 1.44
C GLU A 267 9.10 4.34 2.37
N VAL A 268 10.42 4.21 2.30
CA VAL A 268 11.36 5.05 3.04
C VAL A 268 11.98 6.08 2.10
N LEU A 269 11.72 7.35 2.37
CA LEU A 269 12.27 8.45 1.58
C LEU A 269 13.74 8.69 1.91
N SER A 270 14.47 9.30 0.97
CA SER A 270 15.91 9.60 1.12
C SER A 270 16.23 10.56 2.29
N ASP A 271 15.23 11.30 2.77
CA ASP A 271 15.34 12.20 3.93
C ASP A 271 14.94 11.54 5.26
N GLY A 272 14.68 10.23 5.25
CA GLY A 272 14.32 9.44 6.43
C GLY A 272 12.86 9.48 6.82
N ARG A 273 11.99 10.23 6.11
CA ARG A 273 10.54 10.13 6.27
C ARG A 273 10.05 8.78 5.75
N VAL A 274 9.02 8.24 6.38
CA VAL A 274 8.34 7.03 5.94
C VAL A 274 6.97 7.39 5.40
N LEU A 275 6.65 6.94 4.19
CA LEU A 275 5.30 6.97 3.63
C LEU A 275 4.62 5.64 3.93
N VAL A 276 3.36 5.68 4.31
CA VAL A 276 2.54 4.47 4.50
C VAL A 276 1.12 4.70 4.04
N THR A 277 0.54 3.73 3.34
CA THR A 277 -0.88 3.75 2.97
C THR A 277 -1.73 3.16 4.06
N SER A 278 -2.97 3.66 4.19
CA SER A 278 -3.94 3.17 5.18
C SER A 278 -5.31 3.02 4.56
N TRP A 279 -5.84 1.81 4.63
CA TRP A 279 -7.22 1.48 4.25
C TRP A 279 -8.21 1.99 5.29
N ALA A 280 -7.82 2.02 6.57
CA ALA A 280 -8.70 2.40 7.67
C ALA A 280 -9.23 3.84 7.55
N ASP A 281 -8.44 4.75 6.97
CA ASP A 281 -8.82 6.14 6.80
C ASP A 281 -8.65 6.67 5.36
N SER A 282 -8.47 5.76 4.39
CA SER A 282 -8.37 6.05 2.94
C SER A 282 -7.32 7.12 2.64
N SER A 283 -6.08 6.90 3.09
CA SER A 283 -5.04 7.93 3.03
C SER A 283 -3.63 7.40 2.75
N VAL A 284 -2.75 8.33 2.41
CA VAL A 284 -1.30 8.19 2.58
C VAL A 284 -0.87 9.05 3.76
N GLN A 285 -0.13 8.45 4.68
CA GLN A 285 0.47 9.11 5.84
C GLN A 285 1.97 9.31 5.64
N VAL A 286 2.50 10.38 6.18
CA VAL A 286 3.94 10.56 6.41
C VAL A 286 4.21 10.32 7.88
N ILE A 287 5.22 9.51 8.18
CA ILE A 287 5.74 9.33 9.53
C ILE A 287 7.08 10.08 9.62
N SER A 288 7.19 10.97 10.59
CA SER A 288 8.41 11.70 10.90
C SER A 288 8.57 11.79 12.41
N ASN A 289 9.71 11.34 12.93
CA ASN A 289 9.97 11.30 14.38
C ASN A 289 8.85 10.60 15.18
N GLY A 290 8.31 9.51 14.65
CA GLY A 290 7.23 8.74 15.26
C GLY A 290 5.82 9.35 15.17
N ALA A 291 5.68 10.55 14.60
CA ALA A 291 4.39 11.22 14.43
C ALA A 291 3.82 10.98 13.03
N PHE A 292 2.55 10.59 12.97
CA PHE A 292 1.79 10.38 11.73
C PHE A 292 1.10 11.66 11.31
N ARG A 293 1.15 11.96 10.02
CA ARG A 293 0.44 13.07 9.40
C ARG A 293 -0.14 12.64 8.06
N LYS A 294 -1.47 12.76 7.91
CA LYS A 294 -2.14 12.54 6.63
C LYS A 294 -1.67 13.58 5.60
N VAL A 295 -1.20 13.11 4.45
CA VAL A 295 -0.67 13.95 3.38
C VAL A 295 -1.46 13.84 2.08
N ILE A 296 -2.10 12.69 1.85
CA ILE A 296 -3.05 12.48 0.76
C ILE A 296 -4.29 11.82 1.38
N GLY A 297 -5.46 12.36 1.13
CA GLY A 297 -6.74 11.82 1.57
C GLY A 297 -7.62 11.42 0.40
N ASN A 298 -8.75 10.76 0.70
CA ASN A 298 -9.74 10.30 -0.28
C ASN A 298 -9.17 9.30 -1.30
N VAL A 299 -8.20 8.50 -0.88
CA VAL A 299 -7.61 7.40 -1.67
C VAL A 299 -8.20 6.09 -1.19
N GLU A 300 -9.38 5.74 -1.66
CA GLU A 300 -10.06 4.50 -1.28
C GLU A 300 -9.28 3.28 -1.74
N GLY A 301 -8.98 2.36 -0.79
CA GLY A 301 -8.19 1.16 -1.06
C GLY A 301 -6.79 1.47 -1.59
N PRO A 302 -6.01 2.33 -0.89
CA PRO A 302 -4.66 2.63 -1.31
C PRO A 302 -3.78 1.40 -1.03
N ALA A 303 -3.19 0.84 -2.08
CA ALA A 303 -2.38 -0.36 -2.00
C ALA A 303 -0.88 -0.03 -1.90
N ASP A 304 0.00 -0.96 -2.29
CA ASP A 304 1.43 -0.80 -2.11
C ASP A 304 2.03 0.26 -3.05
N ILE A 305 2.65 1.27 -2.46
CA ILE A 305 3.15 2.49 -3.11
C ILE A 305 4.59 2.33 -3.62
N GLY A 306 4.95 3.15 -4.61
CA GLY A 306 6.35 3.29 -5.04
C GLY A 306 6.75 4.74 -5.25
N VAL A 307 8.03 5.03 -5.11
CA VAL A 307 8.59 6.37 -5.20
C VAL A 307 9.49 6.52 -6.42
N ASP A 308 9.12 7.45 -7.30
CA ASP A 308 10.01 7.95 -8.36
C ASP A 308 10.99 8.96 -7.74
N THR A 309 12.19 8.48 -7.52
CA THR A 309 13.27 9.27 -6.91
C THR A 309 13.83 10.35 -7.86
N LYS A 310 13.59 10.22 -9.17
CA LYS A 310 14.05 11.19 -10.18
C LYS A 310 13.17 12.44 -10.20
N ARG A 311 11.84 12.24 -10.03
CA ARG A 311 10.84 13.33 -10.09
C ARG A 311 10.29 13.72 -8.72
N ASN A 312 10.65 12.99 -7.65
CA ASN A 312 10.04 13.10 -6.32
C ASN A 312 8.51 12.93 -6.42
N VAL A 313 8.09 11.80 -6.96
CA VAL A 313 6.68 11.44 -7.12
C VAL A 313 6.40 10.15 -6.36
N VAL A 314 5.33 10.11 -5.58
CA VAL A 314 4.76 8.86 -5.07
C VAL A 314 3.64 8.41 -6.00
N ALA A 315 3.70 7.15 -6.41
CA ALA A 315 2.66 6.46 -7.17
C ALA A 315 1.82 5.62 -6.20
N VAL A 316 0.49 5.80 -6.25
CA VAL A 316 -0.46 5.19 -5.31
C VAL A 316 -1.48 4.36 -6.11
N PRO A 317 -1.40 3.02 -6.08
CA PRO A 317 -2.43 2.19 -6.66
C PRO A 317 -3.73 2.35 -5.87
N ARG A 318 -4.84 2.53 -6.58
CA ARG A 318 -6.19 2.52 -6.03
C ARG A 318 -6.84 1.18 -6.37
N PHE A 319 -6.74 0.25 -5.45
CA PHE A 319 -7.13 -1.15 -5.62
C PHE A 319 -8.54 -1.31 -6.20
N ASN A 320 -9.52 -0.62 -5.60
CA ASN A 320 -10.92 -0.70 -6.00
C ASN A 320 -11.25 0.14 -7.25
N ALA A 321 -10.52 1.23 -7.49
CA ALA A 321 -10.77 2.15 -8.59
C ALA A 321 -10.11 1.73 -9.91
N GLY A 322 -9.22 0.73 -9.89
CA GLY A 322 -8.55 0.24 -11.10
C GLY A 322 -7.65 1.28 -11.76
N ARG A 323 -6.93 2.07 -10.96
CA ARG A 323 -6.01 3.12 -11.44
C ARG A 323 -4.82 3.31 -10.52
N VAL A 324 -3.76 3.93 -11.02
CA VAL A 324 -2.65 4.45 -10.23
C VAL A 324 -2.68 5.97 -10.27
N GLU A 325 -2.61 6.63 -9.13
CA GLU A 325 -2.52 8.09 -9.04
C GLU A 325 -1.11 8.50 -8.63
N TYR A 326 -0.65 9.62 -9.16
CA TYR A 326 0.70 10.14 -8.93
C TYR A 326 0.62 11.47 -8.20
N PHE A 327 1.52 11.66 -7.22
CA PHE A 327 1.56 12.89 -6.43
C PHE A 327 3.00 13.35 -6.28
N THR A 328 3.27 14.63 -6.53
CA THR A 328 4.59 15.22 -6.27
C THR A 328 4.83 15.31 -4.78
N ILE A 329 6.04 14.97 -4.34
CA ILE A 329 6.50 15.09 -2.96
C ILE A 329 7.32 16.39 -2.87
N SER A 330 6.82 17.39 -2.15
CA SER A 330 7.59 18.60 -1.84
C SER A 330 8.58 18.30 -0.70
N ARG A 331 9.77 18.87 -0.80
CA ARG A 331 10.82 18.80 0.22
C ARG A 331 10.50 19.65 1.43
#